data_0220502c0ebc2a326b9fb9babe87f76d
#
_entry.id   0220502c0ebc2a326b9fb9babe87f76d
#
_cell.length_a   1.000
_cell.length_b   1.000
_cell.length_c   1.000
_cell.angle_alpha   90.00
_cell.angle_beta   90.00
_cell.angle_gamma   90.00
#
_symmetry.space_group_name_H-M   'P 1'
#
loop_
_entity.id
_entity.type
_entity.pdbx_description
1 polymer ?
#
loop_
_entity_poly.entity_id
_entity_poly.type
_entity_poly.pdbx_seq_one_letter_code
_entity_poly.pdbx_strand_id
1 'polypeptide(L)'
;MSIRAVKKLITAKPTLEGAGVHLRRAFGFGQTSEYDPFLLLDDFRNDVPEDYLAGFPWHPHRGIETITYVLAGTVEHGDSLGNRGAIAAGDIQWMTAGRGIVHQEMPKGDQTGRMHGFQLWANLPAALKMTNPRYQEVKASDIPTMTDDDGTHVRLVCGHFWGKTGPVEGIAADPTYLDVSVPPGKRKTLPVETARHAFAYVFGGSGKFCNASEPLAVPTEGVGWWPHATPPAEADNRSLVLFDQGDEVVVQGGENGIRFLLVSGQPLQEPVAWYGPIVMNTQTQLREAFEELERGTFLK
;
A
#
# COMPACT_ATOMS: atom_id res chain seq x y z
N MET A 1 11.60 -22.83 -6.69
CA MET A 1 11.21 -21.44 -6.30
C MET A 1 11.71 -20.52 -7.38
N SER A 2 10.86 -19.58 -7.81
CA SER A 2 11.17 -18.63 -8.87
C SER A 2 11.15 -17.21 -8.31
N ILE A 3 12.17 -16.42 -8.66
CA ILE A 3 12.24 -15.02 -8.24
C ILE A 3 11.24 -14.21 -9.05
N ARG A 4 10.49 -13.33 -8.41
CA ARG A 4 9.61 -12.36 -9.06
C ARG A 4 10.44 -11.30 -9.75
N ALA A 5 10.37 -11.25 -11.07
CA ALA A 5 11.03 -10.23 -11.85
C ALA A 5 10.46 -8.83 -11.56
N VAL A 6 11.30 -7.81 -11.63
CA VAL A 6 10.86 -6.41 -11.62
C VAL A 6 10.18 -6.11 -12.95
N LYS A 7 8.86 -5.92 -12.92
CA LYS A 7 8.05 -5.55 -14.09
C LYS A 7 8.10 -4.05 -14.38
N LYS A 8 8.06 -3.23 -13.33
CA LYS A 8 8.15 -1.77 -13.42
C LYS A 8 8.87 -1.22 -12.19
N LEU A 9 9.66 -0.17 -12.40
CA LEU A 9 10.20 0.69 -11.37
C LEU A 9 9.82 2.12 -11.72
N ILE A 10 9.06 2.77 -10.84
CA ILE A 10 8.58 4.14 -11.04
C ILE A 10 8.74 4.95 -9.76
N THR A 11 8.87 6.26 -9.88
CA THR A 11 8.89 7.18 -8.74
C THR A 11 7.50 7.75 -8.49
N ALA A 12 7.07 7.78 -7.22
CA ALA A 12 5.79 8.37 -6.81
C ALA A 12 5.71 9.86 -7.17
N LYS A 13 4.57 10.29 -7.71
CA LYS A 13 4.36 11.63 -8.25
C LYS A 13 3.77 12.58 -7.21
N PRO A 14 4.22 13.85 -7.17
CA PRO A 14 3.55 14.87 -6.35
C PRO A 14 2.07 14.97 -6.72
N THR A 15 1.22 15.03 -5.71
CA THR A 15 -0.24 15.08 -5.86
C THR A 15 -0.81 15.95 -4.74
N LEU A 16 -1.93 16.63 -5.02
CA LEU A 16 -2.72 17.35 -4.05
C LEU A 16 -4.04 16.62 -3.83
N GLU A 17 -4.39 16.38 -2.57
CA GLU A 17 -5.63 15.70 -2.19
C GLU A 17 -6.29 16.39 -0.99
N GLY A 18 -7.50 15.95 -0.63
CA GLY A 18 -8.24 16.52 0.48
C GLY A 18 -8.47 18.03 0.32
N ALA A 19 -8.22 18.78 1.39
CA ALA A 19 -8.33 20.25 1.39
C ALA A 19 -7.01 20.96 1.00
N GLY A 20 -6.16 20.30 0.23
CA GLY A 20 -4.86 20.82 -0.20
C GLY A 20 -3.66 20.13 0.45
N VAL A 21 -3.81 18.86 0.85
CA VAL A 21 -2.71 18.05 1.39
C VAL A 21 -1.74 17.69 0.29
N HIS A 22 -0.47 18.03 0.47
CA HIS A 22 0.62 17.65 -0.42
C HIS A 22 1.10 16.25 -0.08
N LEU A 23 0.99 15.34 -1.03
CA LEU A 23 1.42 13.95 -0.89
C LEU A 23 2.08 13.44 -2.18
N ARG A 24 2.51 12.19 -2.17
CA ARG A 24 3.04 11.52 -3.37
C ARG A 24 2.25 10.26 -3.66
N ARG A 25 1.66 10.21 -4.84
CA ARG A 25 0.91 9.05 -5.32
C ARG A 25 1.81 8.08 -6.05
N ALA A 26 1.91 6.85 -5.53
CA ALA A 26 2.68 5.78 -6.15
C ALA A 26 1.92 5.17 -7.33
N PHE A 27 0.64 4.86 -7.15
CA PHE A 27 -0.29 4.43 -8.20
C PHE A 27 -1.73 4.81 -7.84
N GLY A 28 -2.63 4.78 -8.82
CA GLY A 28 -4.03 5.15 -8.59
C GLY A 28 -4.90 4.99 -9.83
N PHE A 29 -5.82 5.93 -10.04
CA PHE A 29 -6.79 5.91 -11.12
C PHE A 29 -6.16 5.60 -12.50
N GLY A 30 -6.79 4.67 -13.24
CA GLY A 30 -6.31 4.23 -14.56
C GLY A 30 -5.29 3.07 -14.54
N GLN A 31 -4.87 2.61 -13.34
CA GLN A 31 -3.87 1.55 -13.19
C GLN A 31 -4.43 0.31 -12.46
N THR A 32 -5.74 0.23 -12.28
CA THR A 32 -6.40 -0.79 -11.44
C THR A 32 -6.10 -2.23 -11.87
N SER A 33 -5.97 -2.51 -13.15
CA SER A 33 -5.65 -3.87 -13.64
C SER A 33 -4.23 -4.34 -13.31
N GLU A 34 -3.30 -3.39 -13.11
CA GLU A 34 -1.91 -3.72 -12.82
C GLU A 34 -1.68 -4.02 -11.33
N TYR A 35 -2.45 -3.36 -10.45
CA TYR A 35 -2.30 -3.43 -9.00
C TYR A 35 -3.46 -4.16 -8.31
N ASP A 36 -4.42 -4.74 -9.08
CA ASP A 36 -5.53 -5.52 -8.52
C ASP A 36 -5.04 -6.51 -7.45
N PRO A 37 -5.59 -6.50 -6.23
CA PRO A 37 -6.82 -5.85 -5.78
C PRO A 37 -6.63 -4.43 -5.21
N PHE A 38 -5.46 -3.83 -5.35
CA PHE A 38 -5.19 -2.50 -4.81
C PHE A 38 -5.53 -1.41 -5.82
N LEU A 39 -6.06 -0.31 -5.32
CA LEU A 39 -6.58 0.78 -6.14
C LEU A 39 -5.67 2.02 -6.13
N LEU A 40 -5.07 2.31 -4.97
CA LEU A 40 -4.30 3.53 -4.75
C LEU A 40 -3.28 3.31 -3.63
N LEU A 41 -2.09 3.92 -3.78
CA LEU A 41 -1.13 4.09 -2.70
C LEU A 41 -0.63 5.54 -2.67
N ASP A 42 -0.89 6.21 -1.57
CA ASP A 42 -0.42 7.56 -1.28
C ASP A 42 0.59 7.55 -0.12
N ASP A 43 1.69 8.24 -0.34
CA ASP A 43 2.72 8.57 0.65
C ASP A 43 2.51 10.02 1.08
N PHE A 44 1.90 10.23 2.24
CA PHE A 44 1.64 11.55 2.79
C PHE A 44 2.73 12.03 3.75
N ARG A 45 3.95 11.49 3.66
CA ARG A 45 5.08 11.93 4.47
C ARG A 45 5.47 13.37 4.10
N ASN A 46 5.35 14.25 5.07
CA ASN A 46 5.64 15.67 4.95
C ASN A 46 6.15 16.24 6.27
N ASP A 47 7.12 17.14 6.19
CA ASP A 47 7.75 17.81 7.35
C ASP A 47 7.32 19.30 7.45
N VAL A 48 6.44 19.75 6.54
CA VAL A 48 5.95 21.12 6.45
C VAL A 48 4.47 21.14 6.87
N PRO A 49 4.13 21.64 8.07
CA PRO A 49 2.76 21.61 8.59
C PRO A 49 1.73 22.27 7.67
N GLU A 50 2.07 23.35 7.00
CA GLU A 50 1.19 24.07 6.08
C GLU A 50 0.72 23.20 4.91
N ASP A 51 1.51 22.19 4.53
CA ASP A 51 1.23 21.29 3.42
C ASP A 51 0.27 20.14 3.78
N TYR A 52 -0.03 19.90 5.07
CA TYR A 52 -0.88 18.77 5.46
C TYR A 52 -1.99 19.10 6.49
N LEU A 53 -1.88 20.20 7.25
CA LEU A 53 -2.84 20.52 8.33
C LEU A 53 -4.28 20.74 7.86
N ALA A 54 -4.48 21.08 6.58
CA ALA A 54 -5.81 21.22 6.01
C ALA A 54 -6.60 19.89 6.01
N GLY A 55 -5.89 18.77 5.97
CA GLY A 55 -6.42 17.42 6.15
C GLY A 55 -7.42 16.99 5.09
N PHE A 56 -8.20 15.99 5.47
CA PHE A 56 -9.27 15.42 4.67
C PHE A 56 -10.60 15.63 5.40
N PRO A 57 -11.28 16.79 5.18
CA PRO A 57 -12.58 17.07 5.77
C PRO A 57 -13.62 16.01 5.38
N TRP A 58 -14.80 16.05 6.00
CA TRP A 58 -15.86 15.08 5.80
C TRP A 58 -16.07 14.72 4.33
N HIS A 59 -15.79 13.45 3.98
CA HIS A 59 -15.91 12.89 2.64
C HIS A 59 -16.44 11.45 2.69
N PRO A 60 -17.18 11.02 1.63
CA PRO A 60 -17.73 9.67 1.58
C PRO A 60 -16.74 8.65 1.06
N HIS A 61 -16.97 7.36 1.38
CA HIS A 61 -16.40 6.21 0.67
C HIS A 61 -17.44 5.12 0.48
N ARG A 62 -17.37 4.38 -0.63
CA ARG A 62 -18.16 3.16 -0.87
C ARG A 62 -17.39 2.17 -1.71
N GLY A 63 -17.54 0.87 -1.37
CA GLY A 63 -17.05 -0.23 -2.19
C GLY A 63 -15.56 -0.52 -2.09
N ILE A 64 -14.88 0.06 -1.11
CA ILE A 64 -13.44 -0.08 -0.88
C ILE A 64 -13.13 -0.33 0.59
N GLU A 65 -11.87 -0.67 0.84
CA GLU A 65 -11.22 -0.58 2.13
C GLU A 65 -10.10 0.45 2.06
N THR A 66 -9.92 1.24 3.12
CA THR A 66 -8.82 2.20 3.26
C THR A 66 -7.93 1.80 4.42
N ILE A 67 -6.63 1.84 4.20
CA ILE A 67 -5.62 1.42 5.18
C ILE A 67 -4.69 2.61 5.43
N THR A 68 -4.78 3.18 6.63
CA THR A 68 -3.91 4.27 7.08
C THR A 68 -2.84 3.71 7.99
N TYR A 69 -1.57 3.84 7.61
CA TYR A 69 -0.41 3.47 8.43
C TYR A 69 0.39 4.72 8.77
N VAL A 70 0.44 5.09 10.05
CA VAL A 70 1.14 6.29 10.53
C VAL A 70 2.54 5.91 11.02
N LEU A 71 3.56 6.64 10.58
CA LEU A 71 4.96 6.46 11.00
C LEU A 71 5.44 7.54 11.97
N ALA A 72 4.94 8.77 11.82
CA ALA A 72 5.22 9.90 12.70
C ALA A 72 4.03 10.86 12.69
N GLY A 73 3.80 11.56 13.78
CA GLY A 73 2.62 12.39 13.98
C GLY A 73 1.40 11.56 14.38
N THR A 74 0.22 12.10 14.15
CA THR A 74 -1.07 11.51 14.52
C THR A 74 -2.13 11.91 13.50
N VAL A 75 -3.06 11.01 13.17
CA VAL A 75 -4.25 11.32 12.37
C VAL A 75 -5.48 11.18 13.24
N GLU A 76 -6.15 12.30 13.55
CA GLU A 76 -7.45 12.30 14.22
C GLU A 76 -8.52 11.95 13.19
N HIS A 77 -9.43 11.06 13.54
CA HIS A 77 -10.53 10.67 12.65
C HIS A 77 -11.88 10.72 13.34
N GLY A 78 -12.92 10.86 12.55
CA GLY A 78 -14.31 10.72 12.97
C GLY A 78 -15.17 10.29 11.80
N ASP A 79 -16.27 9.57 12.07
CA ASP A 79 -17.14 9.03 11.04
C ASP A 79 -18.63 9.23 11.29
N SER A 80 -19.44 8.89 10.29
CA SER A 80 -20.90 8.97 10.31
C SER A 80 -21.58 7.94 11.21
N LEU A 81 -20.82 6.95 11.74
CA LEU A 81 -21.32 5.96 12.72
C LEU A 81 -21.10 6.43 14.16
N GLY A 82 -20.46 7.59 14.35
CA GLY A 82 -20.17 8.15 15.67
C GLY A 82 -18.82 7.71 16.24
N ASN A 83 -18.00 6.95 15.48
CA ASN A 83 -16.66 6.61 15.90
C ASN A 83 -15.77 7.85 15.86
N ARG A 84 -14.87 7.96 16.84
CA ARG A 84 -13.83 8.99 16.91
C ARG A 84 -12.59 8.40 17.54
N GLY A 85 -11.42 8.80 17.04
CA GLY A 85 -10.17 8.29 17.56
C GLY A 85 -8.98 9.03 16.99
N ALA A 86 -7.79 8.48 17.28
CA ALA A 86 -6.53 8.97 16.76
C ALA A 86 -5.60 7.80 16.47
N ILE A 87 -5.04 7.81 15.26
CA ILE A 87 -4.05 6.85 14.79
C ILE A 87 -2.69 7.48 15.08
N ALA A 88 -1.97 6.94 16.05
CA ALA A 88 -0.66 7.45 16.47
C ALA A 88 0.49 6.79 15.68
N ALA A 89 1.71 7.27 15.93
CA ALA A 89 2.91 6.71 15.28
C ALA A 89 3.06 5.20 15.53
N GLY A 90 3.16 4.43 14.47
CA GLY A 90 3.23 2.98 14.45
C GLY A 90 1.88 2.28 14.41
N ASP A 91 0.77 2.97 14.63
CA ASP A 91 -0.59 2.43 14.58
C ASP A 91 -1.09 2.30 13.13
N ILE A 92 -2.10 1.45 12.97
CA ILE A 92 -2.78 1.23 11.70
C ILE A 92 -4.28 1.32 11.92
N GLN A 93 -4.98 1.90 10.97
CA GLN A 93 -6.42 1.80 10.86
C GLN A 93 -6.79 1.16 9.52
N TRP A 94 -7.58 0.08 9.60
CA TRP A 94 -8.17 -0.58 8.45
C TRP A 94 -9.67 -0.35 8.48
N MET A 95 -10.17 0.45 7.55
CA MET A 95 -11.58 0.78 7.44
C MET A 95 -12.18 0.09 6.22
N THR A 96 -13.18 -0.76 6.43
CA THR A 96 -14.05 -1.26 5.36
C THR A 96 -15.18 -0.25 5.15
N ALA A 97 -15.20 0.45 4.03
CA ALA A 97 -16.26 1.41 3.71
C ALA A 97 -17.58 0.72 3.31
N GLY A 98 -17.46 -0.43 2.65
CA GLY A 98 -18.62 -1.26 2.28
C GLY A 98 -19.70 -0.48 1.54
N ARG A 99 -20.95 -0.55 2.05
CA ARG A 99 -22.13 0.13 1.45
C ARG A 99 -22.12 1.65 1.56
N GLY A 100 -21.23 2.22 2.36
CA GLY A 100 -21.06 3.66 2.48
C GLY A 100 -20.72 4.11 3.88
N ILE A 101 -19.76 5.02 3.97
CA ILE A 101 -19.36 5.73 5.17
C ILE A 101 -18.99 7.16 4.79
N VAL A 102 -19.20 8.10 5.70
CA VAL A 102 -18.67 9.46 5.59
C VAL A 102 -17.72 9.67 6.77
N HIS A 103 -16.50 10.08 6.50
CA HIS A 103 -15.51 10.29 7.55
C HIS A 103 -14.63 11.51 7.28
N GLN A 104 -13.84 11.88 8.27
CA GLN A 104 -12.78 12.88 8.16
C GLN A 104 -11.49 12.33 8.75
N GLU A 105 -10.36 12.81 8.23
CA GLU A 105 -9.02 12.51 8.71
C GLU A 105 -8.22 13.82 8.84
N MET A 106 -7.82 14.15 10.06
CA MET A 106 -7.16 15.42 10.39
C MET A 106 -5.75 15.15 10.91
N PRO A 107 -4.72 15.32 10.07
CA PRO A 107 -3.35 15.07 10.43
C PRO A 107 -2.80 16.13 11.40
N LYS A 108 -1.97 15.67 12.35
CA LYS A 108 -1.20 16.50 13.28
C LYS A 108 0.24 16.03 13.31
N GLY A 109 1.17 16.92 13.03
CA GLY A 109 2.59 16.60 13.11
C GLY A 109 3.06 16.27 14.52
N ASP A 110 4.20 15.59 14.62
CA ASP A 110 4.91 15.40 15.87
C ASP A 110 5.55 16.73 16.35
N GLN A 111 6.31 16.68 17.44
CA GLN A 111 6.98 17.87 18.02
C GLN A 111 7.95 18.56 17.06
N THR A 112 8.37 17.89 15.98
CA THR A 112 9.27 18.43 14.95
C THR A 112 8.52 18.81 13.66
N GLY A 113 7.18 18.72 13.65
CA GLY A 113 6.33 19.03 12.50
C GLY A 113 6.20 17.88 11.49
N ARG A 114 6.71 16.68 11.78
CA ARG A 114 6.62 15.54 10.86
C ARG A 114 5.25 14.89 10.94
N MET A 115 4.62 14.72 9.78
CA MET A 115 3.44 13.89 9.57
C MET A 115 3.78 12.85 8.51
N HIS A 116 4.10 11.63 8.93
CA HIS A 116 4.56 10.58 8.04
C HIS A 116 3.64 9.37 8.06
N GLY A 117 3.26 8.89 6.91
CA GLY A 117 2.45 7.68 6.78
C GLY A 117 2.04 7.38 5.35
N PHE A 118 1.20 6.35 5.23
CA PHE A 118 0.71 5.84 3.96
C PHE A 118 -0.79 5.62 4.01
N GLN A 119 -1.44 5.88 2.88
CA GLN A 119 -2.83 5.50 2.61
C GLN A 119 -2.85 4.49 1.47
N LEU A 120 -3.30 3.28 1.74
CA LEU A 120 -3.52 2.25 0.73
C LEU A 120 -5.03 2.03 0.59
N TRP A 121 -5.52 1.93 -0.64
CA TRP A 121 -6.89 1.49 -0.90
C TRP A 121 -6.89 0.09 -1.49
N ALA A 122 -7.70 -0.79 -0.91
CA ALA A 122 -8.00 -2.11 -1.43
C ALA A 122 -9.44 -2.18 -1.94
N ASN A 123 -9.64 -2.85 -3.06
CA ASN A 123 -10.96 -3.03 -3.66
C ASN A 123 -11.74 -4.12 -2.93
N LEU A 124 -13.04 -3.93 -2.79
CA LEU A 124 -13.94 -5.00 -2.36
C LEU A 124 -14.49 -5.74 -3.59
N PRO A 125 -14.59 -7.09 -3.54
CA PRO A 125 -15.27 -7.84 -4.60
C PRO A 125 -16.74 -7.47 -4.66
N ALA A 126 -17.36 -7.69 -5.81
CA ALA A 126 -18.76 -7.34 -6.08
C ALA A 126 -19.72 -7.80 -4.98
N ALA A 127 -19.51 -9.02 -4.48
CA ALA A 127 -20.34 -9.62 -3.43
C ALA A 127 -20.27 -8.89 -2.08
N LEU A 128 -19.19 -8.14 -1.83
CA LEU A 128 -18.93 -7.45 -0.56
C LEU A 128 -18.98 -5.93 -0.66
N LYS A 129 -19.20 -5.35 -1.84
CA LYS A 129 -19.27 -3.90 -2.01
C LYS A 129 -20.33 -3.21 -1.15
N MET A 130 -21.41 -3.92 -0.85
CA MET A 130 -22.51 -3.41 -0.05
C MET A 130 -22.54 -3.99 1.38
N THR A 131 -21.42 -4.53 1.87
CA THR A 131 -21.29 -4.99 3.25
C THR A 131 -21.37 -3.83 4.25
N ASN A 132 -21.60 -4.13 5.53
CA ASN A 132 -21.61 -3.10 6.57
C ASN A 132 -20.22 -2.48 6.73
N PRO A 133 -20.13 -1.16 6.92
CA PRO A 133 -18.87 -0.52 7.30
C PRO A 133 -18.33 -1.06 8.62
N ARG A 134 -17.00 -1.17 8.73
CA ARG A 134 -16.33 -1.55 9.98
C ARG A 134 -14.93 -0.95 10.06
N TYR A 135 -14.39 -0.87 11.28
CA TYR A 135 -13.02 -0.51 11.57
C TYR A 135 -12.27 -1.62 12.29
N GLN A 136 -10.98 -1.72 12.01
CA GLN A 136 -10.00 -2.45 12.80
C GLN A 136 -8.86 -1.48 13.10
N GLU A 137 -8.79 -1.03 14.35
CA GLU A 137 -7.68 -0.21 14.84
C GLU A 137 -6.67 -1.11 15.49
N VAL A 138 -5.44 -1.07 14.98
CA VAL A 138 -4.33 -1.87 15.47
C VAL A 138 -3.27 -0.96 16.04
N LYS A 139 -2.99 -1.13 17.32
CA LYS A 139 -1.93 -0.38 17.99
C LYS A 139 -0.55 -0.90 17.60
N ALA A 140 0.43 -0.03 17.61
CA ALA A 140 1.82 -0.37 17.29
C ALA A 140 2.35 -1.58 18.09
N SER A 141 1.91 -1.72 19.36
CA SER A 141 2.26 -2.84 20.25
C SER A 141 1.70 -4.19 19.82
N ASP A 142 0.60 -4.18 19.07
CA ASP A 142 -0.13 -5.40 18.70
C ASP A 142 0.31 -5.93 17.33
N ILE A 143 1.15 -5.17 16.61
CA ILE A 143 1.73 -5.57 15.33
C ILE A 143 2.92 -6.51 15.58
N PRO A 144 2.84 -7.78 15.16
CA PRO A 144 3.96 -8.70 15.28
C PRO A 144 5.20 -8.18 14.57
N THR A 145 6.31 -8.21 15.27
CA THR A 145 7.63 -7.88 14.73
C THR A 145 8.52 -9.11 14.76
N MET A 146 9.36 -9.24 13.74
CA MET A 146 10.29 -10.34 13.57
C MET A 146 11.64 -9.79 13.11
N THR A 147 12.71 -10.35 13.64
CA THR A 147 14.07 -10.05 13.16
C THR A 147 14.78 -11.37 12.93
N ASP A 148 15.37 -11.52 11.78
CA ASP A 148 16.13 -12.75 11.46
C ASP A 148 17.62 -12.61 11.81
N ASP A 149 18.37 -13.70 11.56
CA ASP A 149 19.79 -13.78 11.88
C ASP A 149 20.66 -12.78 11.11
N ASP A 150 20.18 -12.30 9.96
CA ASP A 150 20.87 -11.28 9.15
C ASP A 150 20.54 -9.85 9.57
N GLY A 151 19.65 -9.69 10.55
CA GLY A 151 19.16 -8.40 11.04
C GLY A 151 18.06 -7.79 10.19
N THR A 152 17.49 -8.53 9.25
CA THR A 152 16.28 -8.10 8.53
C THR A 152 15.12 -8.03 9.49
N HIS A 153 14.49 -6.86 9.58
CA HIS A 153 13.36 -6.61 10.46
C HIS A 153 12.07 -6.49 9.67
N VAL A 154 11.01 -7.18 10.13
CA VAL A 154 9.69 -7.19 9.50
C VAL A 154 8.62 -6.88 10.54
N ARG A 155 7.73 -5.93 10.23
CA ARG A 155 6.47 -5.71 10.94
C ARG A 155 5.34 -6.27 10.07
N LEU A 156 4.54 -7.18 10.63
CA LEU A 156 3.47 -7.85 9.92
C LEU A 156 2.12 -7.21 10.24
N VAL A 157 1.64 -6.37 9.33
CA VAL A 157 0.37 -5.63 9.47
C VAL A 157 -0.82 -6.56 9.23
N CYS A 158 -0.78 -7.33 8.15
CA CYS A 158 -1.87 -8.21 7.72
C CYS A 158 -1.30 -9.45 7.01
N GLY A 159 -2.02 -10.55 7.06
CA GLY A 159 -1.67 -11.81 6.41
C GLY A 159 -0.79 -12.71 7.26
N HIS A 160 -0.06 -13.60 6.60
CA HIS A 160 0.82 -14.59 7.22
C HIS A 160 2.24 -14.45 6.71
N PHE A 161 3.23 -14.41 7.62
CA PHE A 161 4.63 -14.29 7.25
C PHE A 161 5.53 -14.88 8.35
N TRP A 162 6.54 -15.66 7.97
CA TRP A 162 7.50 -16.33 8.88
C TRP A 162 6.85 -16.99 10.10
N GLY A 163 5.73 -17.69 9.88
CA GLY A 163 5.00 -18.40 10.93
C GLY A 163 4.22 -17.52 11.91
N LYS A 164 4.08 -16.22 11.63
CA LYS A 164 3.23 -15.30 12.38
C LYS A 164 2.01 -14.91 11.56
N THR A 165 0.97 -14.46 12.26
CA THR A 165 -0.25 -13.90 11.67
C THR A 165 -0.36 -12.45 12.09
N GLY A 166 -0.68 -11.56 11.15
CA GLY A 166 -0.95 -10.16 11.41
C GLY A 166 -2.30 -9.97 12.11
N PRO A 167 -2.49 -8.86 12.82
CA PRO A 167 -3.66 -8.61 13.66
C PRO A 167 -4.93 -8.28 12.87
N VAL A 168 -4.81 -7.87 11.61
CA VAL A 168 -5.97 -7.50 10.78
C VAL A 168 -6.56 -8.75 10.14
N GLU A 169 -7.87 -8.98 10.34
CA GLU A 169 -8.56 -10.20 9.92
C GLU A 169 -9.77 -9.92 9.04
N GLY A 170 -10.19 -10.94 8.27
CA GLY A 170 -11.42 -10.93 7.48
C GLY A 170 -11.42 -9.92 6.35
N ILE A 171 -10.27 -9.75 5.69
CA ILE A 171 -10.08 -8.85 4.56
C ILE A 171 -10.31 -9.62 3.26
N ALA A 172 -11.14 -9.03 2.39
CA ALA A 172 -11.65 -9.71 1.20
C ALA A 172 -10.57 -10.06 0.15
N ALA A 173 -9.53 -9.24 0.04
CA ALA A 173 -8.42 -9.44 -0.91
C ALA A 173 -7.32 -10.36 -0.40
N ASP A 174 -7.49 -10.92 0.81
CA ASP A 174 -6.50 -11.74 1.51
C ASP A 174 -5.06 -11.17 1.39
N PRO A 175 -4.84 -9.90 1.80
CA PRO A 175 -3.57 -9.25 1.60
C PRO A 175 -2.51 -9.72 2.59
N THR A 176 -1.25 -9.69 2.13
CA THR A 176 -0.10 -9.63 3.03
C THR A 176 0.48 -8.22 2.96
N TYR A 177 0.59 -7.57 4.12
CA TYR A 177 1.12 -6.20 4.22
C TYR A 177 2.26 -6.18 5.24
N LEU A 178 3.47 -5.95 4.76
CA LEU A 178 4.71 -5.95 5.52
C LEU A 178 5.40 -4.59 5.45
N ASP A 179 5.98 -4.15 6.57
CA ASP A 179 7.00 -3.10 6.63
C ASP A 179 8.35 -3.80 6.88
N VAL A 180 9.23 -3.76 5.89
CA VAL A 180 10.47 -4.54 5.84
C VAL A 180 11.67 -3.60 5.87
N SER A 181 12.64 -3.89 6.74
CA SER A 181 13.94 -3.23 6.76
C SER A 181 15.05 -4.26 6.56
N VAL A 182 15.86 -4.07 5.53
CA VAL A 182 17.03 -4.92 5.22
C VAL A 182 18.30 -4.11 5.48
N PRO A 183 19.22 -4.63 6.33
CA PRO A 183 20.44 -3.92 6.69
C PRO A 183 21.37 -3.63 5.49
N PRO A 184 22.34 -2.71 5.64
CA PRO A 184 23.31 -2.37 4.61
C PRO A 184 24.02 -3.59 4.01
N GLY A 185 24.04 -3.68 2.67
CA GLY A 185 24.72 -4.72 1.91
C GLY A 185 24.15 -6.14 2.05
N LYS A 186 23.13 -6.35 2.93
CA LYS A 186 22.53 -7.67 3.11
C LYS A 186 21.56 -7.97 1.97
N ARG A 187 21.52 -9.26 1.61
CA ARG A 187 20.58 -9.79 0.63
C ARG A 187 19.52 -10.62 1.35
N LYS A 188 18.25 -10.37 1.02
CA LYS A 188 17.11 -11.05 1.63
C LYS A 188 16.16 -11.60 0.60
N THR A 189 15.70 -12.83 0.84
CA THR A 189 14.61 -13.48 0.11
C THR A 189 13.36 -13.47 0.95
N LEU A 190 12.28 -12.94 0.37
CA LEU A 190 10.98 -12.78 1.01
C LEU A 190 9.94 -13.61 0.23
N PRO A 191 9.31 -14.62 0.82
CA PRO A 191 8.33 -15.44 0.14
C PRO A 191 7.07 -14.63 -0.17
N VAL A 192 6.52 -14.83 -1.37
CA VAL A 192 5.25 -14.25 -1.82
C VAL A 192 4.51 -15.32 -2.63
N GLU A 193 3.27 -15.60 -2.30
CA GLU A 193 2.48 -16.59 -3.03
C GLU A 193 2.35 -16.24 -4.52
N THR A 194 2.60 -17.22 -5.39
CA THR A 194 2.69 -17.02 -6.86
C THR A 194 1.43 -16.40 -7.46
N ALA A 195 0.25 -16.79 -6.98
CA ALA A 195 -1.03 -16.31 -7.51
C ALA A 195 -1.35 -14.84 -7.16
N ARG A 196 -0.61 -14.23 -6.23
CA ARG A 196 -0.86 -12.88 -5.76
C ARG A 196 -0.16 -11.84 -6.64
N HIS A 197 -0.79 -10.70 -6.87
CA HIS A 197 -0.08 -9.51 -7.31
C HIS A 197 0.75 -8.95 -6.15
N ALA A 198 1.93 -8.43 -6.46
CA ALA A 198 2.83 -7.90 -5.44
C ALA A 198 3.57 -6.65 -5.91
N PHE A 199 3.78 -5.74 -4.96
CA PHE A 199 4.62 -4.56 -5.18
C PHE A 199 5.41 -4.23 -3.91
N ALA A 200 6.52 -3.51 -4.08
CA ALA A 200 7.25 -2.88 -2.98
C ALA A 200 7.22 -1.36 -3.15
N TYR A 201 7.08 -0.63 -2.03
CA TYR A 201 7.21 0.83 -2.00
C TYR A 201 8.32 1.22 -1.05
N VAL A 202 9.41 1.76 -1.61
CA VAL A 202 10.61 2.13 -0.84
C VAL A 202 10.40 3.48 -0.17
N PHE A 203 10.62 3.53 1.14
CA PHE A 203 10.45 4.76 1.91
C PHE A 203 11.63 5.10 2.85
N GLY A 204 12.71 4.35 2.76
CA GLY A 204 13.96 4.63 3.47
C GLY A 204 15.14 3.91 2.84
N GLY A 205 16.28 4.57 2.76
CA GLY A 205 17.48 4.05 2.12
C GLY A 205 17.32 3.76 0.63
N SER A 206 18.05 2.77 0.14
CA SER A 206 17.99 2.30 -1.25
C SER A 206 18.39 0.83 -1.34
N GLY A 207 18.11 0.19 -2.48
CA GLY A 207 18.51 -1.19 -2.72
C GLY A 207 18.17 -1.67 -4.11
N LYS A 208 18.59 -2.89 -4.41
CA LYS A 208 18.34 -3.54 -5.70
C LYS A 208 17.42 -4.73 -5.50
N PHE A 209 16.27 -4.72 -6.19
CA PHE A 209 15.44 -5.90 -6.32
C PHE A 209 15.98 -6.76 -7.45
N CYS A 210 16.29 -8.04 -7.14
CA CYS A 210 16.92 -8.94 -8.10
C CYS A 210 15.91 -9.37 -9.17
N ASN A 211 16.39 -9.47 -10.40
CA ASN A 211 15.61 -9.95 -11.53
C ASN A 211 15.86 -11.45 -11.75
N ALA A 212 14.80 -12.25 -11.89
CA ALA A 212 14.90 -13.69 -12.12
C ALA A 212 15.43 -14.05 -13.50
N SER A 213 15.27 -13.15 -14.45
CA SER A 213 15.56 -13.41 -15.86
C SER A 213 17.00 -13.10 -16.29
N GLU A 214 17.88 -12.72 -15.37
CA GLU A 214 19.30 -12.67 -15.69
C GLU A 214 19.89 -14.08 -15.51
N PRO A 215 20.06 -14.88 -16.58
CA PRO A 215 20.97 -16.00 -16.49
C PRO A 215 22.30 -15.43 -16.05
N LEU A 216 22.89 -15.96 -14.99
CA LEU A 216 24.30 -15.73 -14.72
C LEU A 216 25.00 -15.88 -16.07
N ALA A 217 25.59 -14.78 -16.56
CA ALA A 217 26.27 -14.79 -17.82
C ALA A 217 27.38 -15.84 -17.73
N VAL A 218 27.10 -17.05 -18.19
CA VAL A 218 28.15 -18.00 -18.51
C VAL A 218 28.82 -17.39 -19.73
N PRO A 219 30.11 -17.01 -19.68
CA PRO A 219 30.83 -16.56 -20.83
C PRO A 219 30.77 -17.69 -21.85
N THR A 220 29.84 -17.66 -22.77
CA THR A 220 29.89 -18.49 -23.96
C THR A 220 30.83 -17.79 -24.93
N GLU A 221 31.95 -18.39 -25.22
CA GLU A 221 32.79 -17.97 -26.33
C GLU A 221 31.94 -18.02 -27.60
N GLY A 222 31.67 -16.85 -28.15
CA GLY A 222 31.11 -16.74 -29.47
C GLY A 222 29.75 -16.04 -29.55
N VAL A 223 29.82 -14.86 -30.18
CA VAL A 223 28.76 -14.05 -30.76
C VAL A 223 27.98 -13.17 -29.77
N GLY A 224 28.59 -12.03 -29.47
CA GLY A 224 27.91 -10.91 -28.86
C GLY A 224 26.85 -10.31 -29.77
N TRP A 225 25.60 -10.50 -29.41
CA TRP A 225 24.43 -9.68 -29.78
C TRP A 225 23.26 -9.98 -28.86
N TRP A 226 23.53 -9.99 -27.54
CA TRP A 226 22.46 -9.78 -26.58
C TRP A 226 22.58 -8.35 -26.08
N PRO A 227 21.51 -7.54 -26.11
CA PRO A 227 21.56 -6.26 -25.43
C PRO A 227 21.97 -6.57 -23.99
N HIS A 228 23.01 -5.88 -23.52
CA HIS A 228 23.45 -5.97 -22.12
C HIS A 228 22.21 -5.77 -21.26
N ALA A 229 21.81 -6.78 -20.50
CA ALA A 229 20.77 -6.62 -19.52
C ALA A 229 21.15 -5.42 -18.66
N THR A 230 20.39 -4.35 -18.73
CA THR A 230 20.61 -3.17 -17.89
C THR A 230 20.59 -3.69 -16.46
N PRO A 231 21.63 -3.49 -15.66
CA PRO A 231 21.59 -3.92 -14.27
C PRO A 231 20.32 -3.38 -13.63
N PRO A 232 19.63 -4.18 -12.79
CA PRO A 232 18.40 -3.74 -12.17
C PRO A 232 18.63 -2.38 -11.52
N ALA A 233 17.79 -1.40 -11.90
CA ALA A 233 17.92 -0.05 -11.40
C ALA A 233 17.79 -0.06 -9.88
N GLU A 234 18.59 0.73 -9.21
CA GLU A 234 18.50 0.90 -7.76
C GLU A 234 17.16 1.59 -7.42
N ALA A 235 16.39 0.96 -6.54
CA ALA A 235 15.18 1.56 -6.00
C ALA A 235 15.54 2.37 -4.76
N ASP A 236 15.22 3.64 -4.76
CA ASP A 236 15.47 4.58 -3.68
C ASP A 236 14.16 5.06 -3.01
N ASN A 237 14.28 6.00 -2.09
CA ASN A 237 13.14 6.58 -1.40
C ASN A 237 12.09 7.12 -2.40
N ARG A 238 10.81 6.70 -2.22
CA ARG A 238 9.66 6.99 -3.07
C ARG A 238 9.60 6.20 -4.39
N SER A 239 10.40 5.16 -4.52
CA SER A 239 10.30 4.22 -5.63
C SER A 239 9.20 3.18 -5.36
N LEU A 240 8.38 2.93 -6.38
CA LEU A 240 7.44 1.81 -6.44
C LEU A 240 7.98 0.75 -7.40
N VAL A 241 8.10 -0.47 -6.92
CA VAL A 241 8.54 -1.65 -7.67
C VAL A 241 7.36 -2.59 -7.83
N LEU A 242 6.84 -2.73 -9.04
CA LEU A 242 5.83 -3.72 -9.38
C LEU A 242 6.54 -5.00 -9.82
N PHE A 243 6.12 -6.13 -9.25
CA PHE A 243 6.69 -7.43 -9.57
C PHE A 243 5.82 -8.22 -10.56
N ASP A 244 6.47 -9.08 -11.32
CA ASP A 244 5.83 -10.12 -12.10
C ASP A 244 5.53 -11.36 -11.24
N GLN A 245 5.02 -12.43 -11.82
CA GLN A 245 4.74 -13.67 -11.10
C GLN A 245 6.03 -14.37 -10.64
N GLY A 246 5.95 -15.11 -9.54
CA GLY A 246 7.03 -15.86 -8.92
C GLY A 246 6.71 -16.18 -7.46
N ASP A 247 7.59 -16.90 -6.78
CA ASP A 247 7.37 -17.41 -5.42
C ASP A 247 8.06 -16.53 -4.36
N GLU A 248 8.98 -15.66 -4.79
CA GLU A 248 9.80 -14.90 -3.86
C GLU A 248 10.28 -13.55 -4.44
N VAL A 249 10.38 -12.56 -3.58
CA VAL A 249 11.03 -11.28 -3.85
C VAL A 249 12.43 -11.33 -3.25
N VAL A 250 13.45 -11.01 -4.04
CA VAL A 250 14.84 -10.95 -3.57
C VAL A 250 15.33 -9.52 -3.64
N VAL A 251 15.81 -9.00 -2.53
CA VAL A 251 16.28 -7.63 -2.40
C VAL A 251 17.67 -7.60 -1.76
N GLN A 252 18.52 -6.67 -2.20
CA GLN A 252 19.80 -6.35 -1.59
C GLN A 252 19.78 -4.91 -1.11
N GLY A 253 19.99 -4.69 0.19
CA GLY A 253 20.11 -3.34 0.77
C GLY A 253 21.34 -2.61 0.23
N GLY A 254 21.16 -1.33 -0.06
CA GLY A 254 22.26 -0.42 -0.44
C GLY A 254 23.16 -0.07 0.74
N GLU A 255 23.97 0.98 0.59
CA GLU A 255 24.97 1.41 1.59
C GLU A 255 24.36 1.75 2.96
N ASN A 256 23.12 2.27 2.99
CA ASN A 256 22.40 2.62 4.20
C ASN A 256 21.25 1.63 4.53
N GLY A 257 21.24 0.46 3.86
CA GLY A 257 20.12 -0.46 3.90
C GLY A 257 18.93 0.03 3.09
N ILE A 258 17.83 -0.70 3.18
CA ILE A 258 16.56 -0.35 2.51
C ILE A 258 15.39 -0.62 3.44
N ARG A 259 14.40 0.28 3.45
CA ARG A 259 13.11 0.07 4.12
C ARG A 259 11.97 0.29 3.13
N PHE A 260 11.05 -0.66 3.08
CA PHE A 260 9.96 -0.64 2.11
C PHE A 260 8.72 -1.35 2.65
N LEU A 261 7.57 -0.95 2.13
CA LEU A 261 6.35 -1.74 2.23
C LEU A 261 6.44 -2.87 1.20
N LEU A 262 6.18 -4.12 1.60
CA LEU A 262 5.93 -5.22 0.68
C LEU A 262 4.47 -5.62 0.83
N VAL A 263 3.71 -5.41 -0.24
CA VAL A 263 2.27 -5.65 -0.24
C VAL A 263 1.94 -6.63 -1.36
N SER A 264 1.13 -7.63 -1.03
CA SER A 264 0.58 -8.57 -2.00
C SER A 264 -0.87 -8.91 -1.68
N GLY A 265 -1.65 -9.26 -2.71
CA GLY A 265 -3.05 -9.61 -2.54
C GLY A 265 -3.58 -10.46 -3.69
N GLN A 266 -4.65 -11.21 -3.43
CA GLN A 266 -5.33 -12.01 -4.43
C GLN A 266 -6.06 -11.10 -5.41
N PRO A 267 -5.74 -11.13 -6.72
CA PRO A 267 -6.45 -10.34 -7.71
C PRO A 267 -7.93 -10.71 -7.76
N LEU A 268 -8.80 -9.71 -7.80
CA LEU A 268 -10.26 -9.90 -7.87
C LEU A 268 -10.70 -10.24 -9.31
N GLN A 269 -9.99 -9.68 -10.30
CA GLN A 269 -10.31 -9.85 -11.73
C GLN A 269 -11.75 -9.45 -12.09
N GLU A 270 -12.28 -8.46 -11.38
CA GLU A 270 -13.61 -7.92 -11.58
C GLU A 270 -13.58 -6.55 -12.24
N PRO A 271 -14.64 -6.15 -12.96
CA PRO A 271 -14.74 -4.79 -13.50
C PRO A 271 -14.69 -3.73 -12.40
N VAL A 272 -14.03 -2.60 -12.68
CA VAL A 272 -13.91 -1.46 -11.78
C VAL A 272 -14.54 -0.22 -12.42
N ALA A 273 -15.59 0.31 -11.80
CA ALA A 273 -16.18 1.61 -12.11
C ALA A 273 -15.82 2.58 -10.96
N TRP A 274 -14.88 3.48 -11.21
CA TRP A 274 -14.30 4.34 -10.20
C TRP A 274 -14.44 5.82 -10.56
N TYR A 275 -14.95 6.61 -9.61
CA TYR A 275 -14.93 8.06 -9.68
C TYR A 275 -14.84 8.67 -8.27
N GLY A 276 -13.84 9.54 -8.05
CA GLY A 276 -13.58 10.12 -6.73
C GLY A 276 -13.43 9.06 -5.63
N PRO A 277 -14.15 9.18 -4.52
CA PRO A 277 -14.02 8.28 -3.36
C PRO A 277 -14.90 7.02 -3.44
N ILE A 278 -15.58 6.78 -4.57
CA ILE A 278 -16.56 5.68 -4.75
C ILE A 278 -16.07 4.73 -5.83
N VAL A 279 -16.04 3.42 -5.51
CA VAL A 279 -15.62 2.36 -6.42
C VAL A 279 -16.65 1.25 -6.44
N MET A 280 -17.24 1.02 -7.59
CA MET A 280 -18.25 -0.01 -7.84
C MET A 280 -17.79 -0.95 -8.97
N ASN A 281 -18.63 -1.89 -9.39
CA ASN A 281 -18.30 -2.79 -10.52
C ASN A 281 -18.87 -2.31 -11.85
N THR A 282 -19.94 -1.48 -11.83
CA THR A 282 -20.57 -0.98 -13.05
C THR A 282 -20.80 0.54 -12.98
N GLN A 283 -20.87 1.18 -14.16
CA GLN A 283 -21.20 2.61 -14.25
C GLN A 283 -22.60 2.93 -13.72
N THR A 284 -23.54 1.96 -13.83
CA THR A 284 -24.88 2.13 -13.24
C THR A 284 -24.82 2.20 -11.72
N GLN A 285 -24.15 1.25 -11.07
CA GLN A 285 -23.98 1.26 -9.61
C GLN A 285 -23.23 2.52 -9.13
N LEU A 286 -22.22 2.96 -9.90
CA LEU A 286 -21.49 4.19 -9.57
C LEU A 286 -22.41 5.41 -9.60
N ARG A 287 -23.23 5.54 -10.64
CA ARG A 287 -24.22 6.63 -10.79
C ARG A 287 -25.25 6.60 -9.66
N GLU A 288 -25.81 5.43 -9.35
CA GLU A 288 -26.75 5.24 -8.23
C GLU A 288 -26.14 5.72 -6.90
N ALA A 289 -24.86 5.42 -6.65
CA ALA A 289 -24.19 5.86 -5.43
C ALA A 289 -24.08 7.40 -5.34
N PHE A 290 -23.83 8.10 -6.44
CA PHE A 290 -23.81 9.57 -6.48
C PHE A 290 -25.20 10.15 -6.35
N GLU A 291 -26.23 9.57 -6.98
CA GLU A 291 -27.61 9.98 -6.80
C GLU A 291 -28.08 9.82 -5.35
N GLU A 292 -27.65 8.76 -4.66
CA GLU A 292 -27.92 8.57 -3.22
C GLU A 292 -27.22 9.63 -2.37
N LEU A 293 -25.99 10.05 -2.72
CA LEU A 293 -25.30 11.19 -2.07
C LEU A 293 -26.10 12.48 -2.20
N GLU A 294 -26.51 12.81 -3.42
CA GLU A 294 -27.30 14.02 -3.70
C GLU A 294 -28.64 14.04 -2.96
N ARG A 295 -29.29 12.89 -2.83
CA ARG A 295 -30.58 12.74 -2.13
C ARG A 295 -30.44 12.61 -0.60
N GLY A 296 -29.23 12.54 -0.06
CA GLY A 296 -29.01 12.30 1.38
C GLY A 296 -29.36 10.89 1.85
N THR A 297 -29.42 9.92 0.95
CA THR A 297 -29.76 8.50 1.25
C THR A 297 -28.55 7.55 1.11
N PHE A 298 -27.36 8.09 1.04
CA PHE A 298 -26.11 7.33 0.86
C PHE A 298 -25.76 6.45 2.07
N LEU A 299 -26.00 6.95 3.27
CA LEU A 299 -25.81 6.19 4.51
C LEU A 299 -27.07 5.36 4.79
N LYS A 300 -26.92 4.04 4.88
CA LYS A 300 -28.02 3.07 5.06
C LYS A 300 -27.85 2.28 6.34
#